data_481b4562c86dff4eca5d3eddfabd4280
#
_entry.id   481b4562c86dff4eca5d3eddfabd4280
#
_cell.length_a   1.000
_cell.length_b   1.000
_cell.length_c   1.000
_cell.angle_alpha   90.00
_cell.angle_beta   90.00
_cell.angle_gamma   90.00
#
_symmetry.space_group_name_H-M   'P 1'
#
loop_
_entity.id
_entity.type
_entity.pdbx_description
1 polymer ?
#
loop_
_entity_poly.entity_id
_entity_poly.type
_entity_poly.pdbx_seq_one_letter_code
_entity_poly.pdbx_strand_id
1 'polypeptide(L)'
;MKAAVRSKYGSSEVLSIQKLDIPTPKDDEVLIRVHAGTVNRSDCHVLTGKPFIMRLFTGLSKPKRSIIGTDFAGQIEAVGSAVTSFKVGDKVMGFGSAFGTGSQAQYMVLPETKATKITVTLPNNLSYDEAAACLEGAFYAASYINHMKINAEQKALVFGATGAIGSAYVQFLKYYGVYVTAVCGGENRALIKSLGADKIIDYKTEDFTKDNERYDYVFDAIGRSSFMKCKRLLKKKGMFIPSNGFENILLAPITGLLGGKKVAFIVPAYRNATLIFIKDLVEKGNFKPVIDRKYPLDKIAEAYTYVMTGEKIGNVVITMAD
;
A
#
# COMPACT_ATOMS: atom_id res chain seq x y z
N MET A 1 12.14 -14.49 -19.67
CA MET A 1 11.98 -13.35 -18.76
C MET A 1 12.77 -13.52 -17.48
N LYS A 2 13.22 -12.43 -16.85
CA LYS A 2 13.75 -12.47 -15.47
C LYS A 2 12.60 -12.42 -14.46
N ALA A 3 12.75 -13.16 -13.36
CA ALA A 3 11.80 -13.15 -12.25
C ALA A 3 12.52 -13.33 -10.91
N ALA A 4 12.02 -12.69 -9.85
CA ALA A 4 12.44 -12.94 -8.47
C ALA A 4 11.69 -14.14 -7.92
N VAL A 5 12.42 -15.23 -7.67
CA VAL A 5 11.85 -16.54 -7.31
C VAL A 5 12.29 -16.92 -5.90
N ARG A 6 11.35 -17.52 -5.15
CA ARG A 6 11.61 -18.19 -3.86
C ARG A 6 11.03 -19.61 -3.85
N SER A 7 11.68 -20.51 -3.15
CA SER A 7 11.20 -21.89 -2.93
C SER A 7 10.73 -22.15 -1.49
N LYS A 8 11.10 -21.29 -0.55
CA LYS A 8 10.81 -21.42 0.89
C LYS A 8 10.52 -20.07 1.52
N TYR A 9 9.97 -20.07 2.72
CA TYR A 9 9.88 -18.88 3.56
C TYR A 9 11.23 -18.54 4.17
N GLY A 10 11.54 -17.25 4.31
CA GLY A 10 12.80 -16.80 4.89
C GLY A 10 13.03 -15.30 4.79
N SER A 11 14.27 -14.88 5.07
CA SER A 11 14.74 -13.51 4.82
C SER A 11 14.87 -13.22 3.32
N SER A 12 15.35 -12.03 2.97
CA SER A 12 15.63 -11.66 1.58
C SER A 12 16.60 -12.61 0.85
N GLU A 13 17.41 -13.37 1.59
CA GLU A 13 18.37 -14.34 1.06
C GLU A 13 17.72 -15.53 0.32
N VAL A 14 16.42 -15.80 0.56
CA VAL A 14 15.71 -16.88 -0.15
C VAL A 14 15.26 -16.49 -1.56
N LEU A 15 15.43 -15.20 -1.93
CA LEU A 15 15.15 -14.70 -3.25
C LEU A 15 16.33 -14.95 -4.20
N SER A 16 16.03 -15.46 -5.38
CA SER A 16 16.99 -15.60 -6.47
C SER A 16 16.38 -15.07 -7.77
N ILE A 17 17.21 -14.42 -8.59
CA ILE A 17 16.80 -14.05 -9.94
C ILE A 17 16.98 -15.25 -10.86
N GLN A 18 15.91 -15.63 -11.51
CA GLN A 18 15.90 -16.76 -12.46
C GLN A 18 15.42 -16.30 -13.84
N LYS A 19 15.97 -16.93 -14.87
CA LYS A 19 15.47 -16.83 -16.23
C LYS A 19 14.40 -17.91 -16.42
N LEU A 20 13.19 -17.49 -16.73
CA LEU A 20 12.02 -18.34 -17.00
C LEU A 20 11.52 -18.06 -18.39
N ASP A 21 10.76 -18.99 -18.96
CA ASP A 21 10.03 -18.74 -20.20
C ASP A 21 8.98 -17.64 -19.99
N ILE A 22 8.73 -16.84 -21.04
CA ILE A 22 7.63 -15.89 -21.02
C ILE A 22 6.33 -16.71 -21.10
N PRO A 23 5.38 -16.53 -20.16
CA PRO A 23 4.15 -17.28 -20.20
C PRO A 23 3.28 -16.89 -21.40
N THR A 24 2.64 -17.87 -22.02
CA THR A 24 1.64 -17.63 -23.07
C THR A 24 0.27 -17.49 -22.41
N PRO A 25 -0.49 -16.40 -22.66
CA PRO A 25 -1.82 -16.26 -22.10
C PRO A 25 -2.79 -17.27 -22.74
N LYS A 26 -3.70 -17.82 -21.95
CA LYS A 26 -4.84 -18.60 -22.42
C LYS A 26 -5.89 -17.72 -23.07
N ASP A 27 -6.95 -18.32 -23.61
CA ASP A 27 -8.00 -17.59 -24.34
C ASP A 27 -8.65 -16.47 -23.51
N ASP A 28 -8.78 -16.64 -22.19
CA ASP A 28 -9.39 -15.67 -21.27
C ASP A 28 -8.36 -14.87 -20.44
N GLU A 29 -7.07 -14.89 -20.83
CA GLU A 29 -6.00 -14.27 -20.08
C GLU A 29 -5.35 -13.13 -20.83
N VAL A 30 -4.78 -12.17 -20.06
CA VAL A 30 -3.93 -11.10 -20.56
C VAL A 30 -2.49 -11.31 -20.10
N LEU A 31 -1.54 -11.11 -21.00
CA LEU A 31 -0.11 -11.03 -20.70
C LEU A 31 0.25 -9.56 -20.47
N ILE A 32 0.82 -9.26 -19.33
CA ILE A 32 1.27 -7.93 -18.95
C ILE A 32 2.79 -7.92 -18.91
N ARG A 33 3.42 -7.05 -19.71
CA ARG A 33 4.82 -6.68 -19.55
C ARG A 33 4.90 -5.69 -18.38
N VAL A 34 5.52 -6.12 -17.28
CA VAL A 34 5.67 -5.29 -16.08
C VAL A 34 6.90 -4.40 -16.26
N HIS A 35 6.72 -3.09 -16.09
CA HIS A 35 7.81 -2.11 -16.14
C HIS A 35 8.28 -1.70 -14.74
N ALA A 36 7.36 -1.63 -13.80
CA ALA A 36 7.65 -1.32 -12.41
C ALA A 36 6.73 -2.08 -11.45
N GLY A 37 7.25 -2.39 -10.29
CA GLY A 37 6.52 -2.89 -9.12
C GLY A 37 7.07 -2.23 -7.86
N THR A 38 6.64 -2.72 -6.69
CA THR A 38 7.14 -2.24 -5.40
C THR A 38 7.59 -3.38 -4.51
N VAL A 39 8.32 -3.03 -3.45
CA VAL A 39 8.49 -3.88 -2.27
C VAL A 39 7.85 -3.18 -1.09
N ASN A 40 6.78 -3.78 -0.58
CA ASN A 40 6.03 -3.28 0.55
C ASN A 40 6.20 -4.15 1.79
N ARG A 41 5.67 -3.69 2.94
CA ARG A 41 5.70 -4.48 4.17
C ARG A 41 4.89 -5.77 4.06
N SER A 42 3.81 -5.76 3.30
CA SER A 42 3.00 -6.95 2.97
C SER A 42 3.82 -7.99 2.20
N ASP A 43 4.62 -7.57 1.23
CA ASP A 43 5.53 -8.48 0.50
C ASP A 43 6.54 -9.13 1.45
N CYS A 44 7.07 -8.36 2.42
CA CYS A 44 7.95 -8.90 3.46
C CYS A 44 7.23 -9.94 4.34
N HIS A 45 5.96 -9.74 4.67
CA HIS A 45 5.16 -10.72 5.41
C HIS A 45 4.91 -11.98 4.58
N VAL A 46 4.62 -11.82 3.29
CA VAL A 46 4.47 -12.95 2.35
C VAL A 46 5.79 -13.70 2.21
N LEU A 47 6.92 -13.00 2.06
CA LEU A 47 8.25 -13.61 1.91
C LEU A 47 8.63 -14.43 3.14
N THR A 48 8.46 -13.87 4.34
CA THR A 48 8.85 -14.51 5.59
C THR A 48 7.83 -15.53 6.11
N GLY A 49 6.57 -15.45 5.64
CA GLY A 49 5.45 -16.21 6.20
C GLY A 49 5.17 -15.84 7.66
N LYS A 50 5.42 -14.59 8.05
CA LYS A 50 5.20 -14.08 9.40
C LYS A 50 4.22 -12.90 9.37
N PRO A 51 3.29 -12.77 10.36
CA PRO A 51 3.01 -13.75 11.42
C PRO A 51 2.53 -15.09 10.83
N PHE A 52 2.59 -16.18 11.63
CA PHE A 52 2.32 -17.55 11.14
C PHE A 52 0.95 -17.69 10.44
N ILE A 53 -0.04 -16.91 10.84
CA ILE A 53 -1.38 -16.90 10.21
C ILE A 53 -1.31 -16.59 8.70
N MET A 54 -0.28 -15.88 8.24
CA MET A 54 -0.09 -15.63 6.80
C MET A 54 0.08 -16.93 6.01
N ARG A 55 0.65 -17.96 6.62
CA ARG A 55 0.86 -19.26 5.96
C ARG A 55 -0.44 -20.01 5.66
N LEU A 56 -1.53 -19.73 6.38
CA LEU A 56 -2.84 -20.30 6.06
C LEU A 56 -3.28 -19.91 4.64
N PHE A 57 -2.91 -18.71 4.20
CA PHE A 57 -3.27 -18.19 2.87
C PHE A 57 -2.18 -18.43 1.83
N THR A 58 -0.91 -18.31 2.23
CA THR A 58 0.24 -18.38 1.31
C THR A 58 0.88 -19.75 1.20
N GLY A 59 0.49 -20.73 2.04
CA GLY A 59 0.96 -22.11 2.08
C GLY A 59 1.56 -22.47 3.44
N LEU A 60 1.10 -23.56 4.05
CA LEU A 60 1.46 -23.92 5.43
C LEU A 60 2.95 -24.25 5.59
N SER A 61 3.45 -25.20 4.84
CA SER A 61 4.84 -25.71 4.91
C SER A 61 5.77 -24.99 3.93
N LYS A 62 5.29 -24.77 2.71
CA LYS A 62 6.01 -24.08 1.64
C LYS A 62 5.13 -23.06 0.94
N PRO A 63 5.70 -22.02 0.32
CA PRO A 63 4.93 -21.04 -0.44
C PRO A 63 4.18 -21.71 -1.61
N LYS A 64 2.91 -21.33 -1.80
CA LYS A 64 2.11 -21.75 -2.98
C LYS A 64 2.59 -21.05 -4.27
N ARG A 65 3.16 -19.86 -4.13
CA ARG A 65 3.67 -19.05 -5.26
C ARG A 65 5.17 -18.82 -5.09
N SER A 66 5.90 -19.08 -6.14
CA SER A 66 7.35 -18.81 -6.20
C SER A 66 7.66 -17.35 -6.47
N ILE A 67 6.87 -16.69 -7.32
CA ILE A 67 6.99 -15.25 -7.62
C ILE A 67 5.96 -14.49 -6.79
N ILE A 68 6.41 -13.42 -6.13
CA ILE A 68 5.58 -12.57 -5.29
C ILE A 68 5.46 -11.16 -5.90
N GLY A 69 5.00 -10.18 -5.14
CA GLY A 69 4.75 -8.81 -5.57
C GLY A 69 3.26 -8.51 -5.62
N THR A 70 2.89 -7.35 -5.10
CA THR A 70 1.50 -6.90 -4.95
C THR A 70 1.12 -5.87 -5.99
N ASP A 71 2.00 -4.91 -6.23
CA ASP A 71 1.82 -3.77 -7.12
C ASP A 71 2.51 -3.98 -8.45
N PHE A 72 1.93 -3.42 -9.50
CA PHE A 72 2.56 -3.36 -10.80
C PHE A 72 2.06 -2.19 -11.63
N ALA A 73 2.94 -1.70 -12.49
CA ALA A 73 2.60 -0.84 -13.60
C ALA A 73 3.27 -1.41 -14.86
N GLY A 74 2.53 -1.47 -15.95
CA GLY A 74 3.00 -2.15 -17.14
C GLY A 74 2.12 -1.91 -18.35
N GLN A 75 2.34 -2.71 -19.37
CA GLN A 75 1.61 -2.64 -20.64
C GLN A 75 1.08 -4.03 -21.01
N ILE A 76 -0.11 -4.09 -21.58
CA ILE A 76 -0.65 -5.32 -22.15
C ILE A 76 0.18 -5.69 -23.38
N GLU A 77 0.84 -6.83 -23.32
CA GLU A 77 1.72 -7.36 -24.39
C GLU A 77 0.99 -8.30 -25.32
N ALA A 78 0.10 -9.13 -24.76
CA ALA A 78 -0.76 -10.03 -25.54
C ALA A 78 -2.08 -10.27 -24.81
N VAL A 79 -3.10 -10.63 -25.57
CA VAL A 79 -4.44 -10.98 -25.10
C VAL A 79 -4.88 -12.31 -25.69
N GLY A 80 -5.58 -13.12 -24.91
CA GLY A 80 -6.22 -14.35 -25.39
C GLY A 80 -7.42 -14.05 -26.30
N SER A 81 -7.85 -15.04 -27.07
CA SER A 81 -8.88 -14.89 -28.11
C SER A 81 -10.25 -14.50 -27.56
N ALA A 82 -10.56 -14.80 -26.31
CA ALA A 82 -11.83 -14.46 -25.65
C ALA A 82 -11.79 -13.14 -24.84
N VAL A 83 -10.64 -12.47 -24.76
CA VAL A 83 -10.50 -11.21 -24.03
C VAL A 83 -11.16 -10.06 -24.78
N THR A 84 -11.96 -9.28 -24.09
CA THR A 84 -12.74 -8.17 -24.65
C THR A 84 -12.47 -6.81 -24.00
N SER A 85 -11.99 -6.81 -22.74
CA SER A 85 -11.82 -5.59 -21.94
C SER A 85 -10.44 -4.94 -22.08
N PHE A 86 -9.50 -5.60 -22.74
CA PHE A 86 -8.13 -5.14 -22.93
C PHE A 86 -7.66 -5.35 -24.35
N LYS A 87 -6.74 -4.50 -24.79
CA LYS A 87 -6.03 -4.65 -26.08
C LYS A 87 -4.53 -4.50 -25.89
N VAL A 88 -3.76 -5.06 -26.82
CA VAL A 88 -2.31 -4.90 -26.87
C VAL A 88 -1.96 -3.41 -26.92
N GLY A 89 -1.00 -3.00 -26.10
CA GLY A 89 -0.57 -1.61 -25.97
C GLY A 89 -1.24 -0.83 -24.83
N ASP A 90 -2.33 -1.33 -24.24
CA ASP A 90 -2.98 -0.66 -23.10
C ASP A 90 -2.00 -0.56 -21.93
N LYS A 91 -1.77 0.66 -21.42
CA LYS A 91 -0.98 0.91 -20.23
C LYS A 91 -1.85 0.78 -19.00
N VAL A 92 -1.42 -0.03 -18.06
CA VAL A 92 -2.19 -0.37 -16.84
C VAL A 92 -1.35 -0.24 -15.59
N MET A 93 -2.00 0.11 -14.50
CA MET A 93 -1.46 -0.04 -13.15
C MET A 93 -2.42 -0.84 -12.29
N GLY A 94 -1.92 -1.66 -11.37
CA GLY A 94 -2.78 -2.57 -10.62
C GLY A 94 -2.22 -3.02 -9.28
N PHE A 95 -3.16 -3.31 -8.37
CA PHE A 95 -2.88 -3.86 -7.05
C PHE A 95 -3.69 -5.14 -6.83
N GLY A 96 -3.00 -6.26 -6.76
CA GLY A 96 -3.67 -7.55 -6.75
C GLY A 96 -4.20 -7.99 -5.41
N SER A 97 -3.35 -8.13 -4.42
CA SER A 97 -3.71 -8.50 -3.05
C SER A 97 -2.47 -8.56 -2.16
N ALA A 98 -2.68 -8.46 -0.85
CA ALA A 98 -1.62 -8.67 0.15
C ALA A 98 -0.94 -10.05 0.06
N PHE A 99 -1.48 -10.97 -0.74
CA PHE A 99 -0.91 -12.32 -0.95
C PHE A 99 -0.12 -12.45 -2.26
N GLY A 100 0.04 -11.34 -2.99
CA GLY A 100 0.81 -11.23 -4.21
C GLY A 100 0.06 -11.58 -5.49
N THR A 101 0.47 -10.93 -6.58
CA THR A 101 0.03 -11.21 -7.96
C THR A 101 1.08 -11.93 -8.77
N GLY A 102 2.34 -11.92 -8.32
CA GLY A 102 3.48 -12.38 -9.10
C GLY A 102 4.13 -11.27 -9.93
N SER A 103 3.97 -10.00 -9.52
CA SER A 103 4.43 -8.84 -10.26
C SER A 103 5.94 -8.57 -10.19
N GLN A 104 6.68 -9.31 -9.34
CA GLN A 104 8.15 -9.19 -9.27
C GLN A 104 8.83 -10.05 -10.34
N ALA A 105 8.39 -9.89 -11.59
CA ALA A 105 8.90 -10.52 -12.80
C ALA A 105 8.64 -9.57 -13.99
N GLN A 106 9.41 -9.71 -15.08
CA GLN A 106 9.24 -8.91 -16.28
C GLN A 106 7.88 -9.11 -16.98
N TYR A 107 7.27 -10.27 -16.82
CA TYR A 107 5.94 -10.59 -17.37
C TYR A 107 5.09 -11.33 -16.35
N MET A 108 3.79 -11.09 -16.40
CA MET A 108 2.79 -11.81 -15.63
C MET A 108 1.52 -12.04 -16.44
N VAL A 109 0.82 -13.12 -16.15
CA VAL A 109 -0.47 -13.45 -16.76
C VAL A 109 -1.58 -13.33 -15.74
N LEU A 110 -2.70 -12.74 -16.14
CA LEU A 110 -3.91 -12.64 -15.33
C LEU A 110 -5.14 -13.03 -16.15
N PRO A 111 -6.08 -13.80 -15.58
CA PRO A 111 -7.41 -13.92 -16.16
C PRO A 111 -8.08 -12.55 -16.30
N GLU A 112 -8.78 -12.28 -17.40
CA GLU A 112 -9.48 -11.00 -17.65
C GLU A 112 -10.40 -10.63 -16.50
N THR A 113 -11.16 -11.60 -15.98
CA THR A 113 -12.08 -11.41 -14.84
C THR A 113 -11.40 -10.95 -13.56
N LYS A 114 -10.10 -11.23 -13.40
CA LYS A 114 -9.28 -10.71 -12.30
C LYS A 114 -8.66 -9.37 -12.69
N ALA A 115 -8.09 -9.26 -13.89
CA ALA A 115 -7.45 -8.04 -14.36
C ALA A 115 -8.39 -6.83 -14.26
N THR A 116 -9.63 -6.93 -14.73
CA THR A 116 -10.64 -5.87 -14.65
C THR A 116 -10.97 -5.40 -13.23
N LYS A 117 -10.78 -6.27 -12.23
CA LYS A 117 -11.06 -5.94 -10.82
C LYS A 117 -9.91 -5.25 -10.11
N ILE A 118 -8.68 -5.47 -10.57
CA ILE A 118 -7.45 -5.05 -9.87
C ILE A 118 -6.60 -4.07 -10.65
N THR A 119 -7.01 -3.68 -11.85
CA THR A 119 -6.29 -2.70 -12.69
C THR A 119 -7.16 -1.51 -13.04
N VAL A 120 -6.47 -0.41 -13.34
CA VAL A 120 -7.01 0.76 -14.02
C VAL A 120 -6.01 1.19 -15.08
N THR A 121 -6.48 1.98 -16.06
CA THR A 121 -5.58 2.61 -17.04
C THR A 121 -4.56 3.51 -16.33
N LEU A 122 -3.32 3.45 -16.77
CA LEU A 122 -2.25 4.28 -16.22
C LEU A 122 -2.49 5.74 -16.63
N PRO A 123 -2.48 6.70 -15.68
CA PRO A 123 -2.58 8.12 -15.97
C PRO A 123 -1.43 8.61 -16.86
N ASN A 124 -1.73 9.48 -17.83
CA ASN A 124 -0.73 9.98 -18.77
C ASN A 124 0.35 10.86 -18.12
N ASN A 125 0.09 11.41 -16.95
CA ASN A 125 1.00 12.26 -16.19
C ASN A 125 1.93 11.48 -15.24
N LEU A 126 1.93 10.15 -15.28
CA LEU A 126 2.80 9.31 -14.46
C LEU A 126 3.76 8.46 -15.31
N SER A 127 4.97 8.30 -14.81
CA SER A 127 5.86 7.21 -15.20
C SER A 127 5.37 5.88 -14.63
N TYR A 128 5.85 4.73 -15.13
CA TYR A 128 5.53 3.42 -14.56
C TYR A 128 5.98 3.29 -13.10
N ASP A 129 7.11 3.89 -12.73
CA ASP A 129 7.61 3.90 -11.36
C ASP A 129 6.66 4.62 -10.39
N GLU A 130 6.19 5.80 -10.80
CA GLU A 130 5.23 6.58 -10.03
C GLU A 130 3.88 5.86 -9.96
N ALA A 131 3.44 5.26 -11.07
CA ALA A 131 2.20 4.50 -11.11
C ALA A 131 2.22 3.30 -10.16
N ALA A 132 3.30 2.52 -10.13
CA ALA A 132 3.46 1.43 -9.17
C ALA A 132 3.45 1.93 -7.72
N ALA A 133 4.10 3.07 -7.45
CA ALA A 133 4.16 3.68 -6.12
C ALA A 133 2.83 4.30 -5.66
N CYS A 134 1.86 4.52 -6.56
CA CYS A 134 0.50 5.00 -6.23
C CYS A 134 -0.43 3.94 -5.67
N LEU A 135 -0.01 2.67 -5.53
CA LEU A 135 -0.96 1.57 -5.36
C LEU A 135 -1.14 1.15 -3.91
N GLU A 136 -0.38 0.20 -3.38
CA GLU A 136 -0.71 -0.44 -2.10
C GLU A 136 -0.93 0.54 -0.95
N GLY A 137 0.00 1.47 -0.74
CA GLY A 137 -0.09 2.43 0.36
C GLY A 137 -1.32 3.33 0.24
N ALA A 138 -1.56 3.86 -0.97
CA ALA A 138 -2.73 4.69 -1.25
C ALA A 138 -4.03 3.88 -1.21
N PHE A 139 -4.02 2.63 -1.68
CA PHE A 139 -5.17 1.74 -1.61
C PHE A 139 -5.63 1.50 -0.17
N TYR A 140 -4.71 1.20 0.74
CA TYR A 140 -5.06 1.04 2.15
C TYR A 140 -5.59 2.36 2.72
N ALA A 141 -4.93 3.48 2.48
CA ALA A 141 -5.38 4.78 2.95
C ALA A 141 -6.78 5.14 2.42
N ALA A 142 -7.01 5.02 1.11
CA ALA A 142 -8.30 5.30 0.47
C ALA A 142 -9.40 4.36 0.96
N SER A 143 -9.09 3.07 1.16
CA SER A 143 -10.06 2.09 1.66
C SER A 143 -10.62 2.49 3.03
N TYR A 144 -9.79 3.04 3.92
CA TYR A 144 -10.28 3.53 5.21
C TYR A 144 -11.05 4.85 5.05
N ILE A 145 -10.50 5.81 4.32
CA ILE A 145 -11.10 7.14 4.12
C ILE A 145 -12.48 7.04 3.48
N ASN A 146 -12.65 6.21 2.45
CA ASN A 146 -13.91 6.04 1.74
C ASN A 146 -15.04 5.42 2.59
N HIS A 147 -14.73 4.82 3.74
CA HIS A 147 -15.69 4.31 4.70
C HIS A 147 -16.05 5.33 5.80
N MET A 148 -15.45 6.51 5.77
CA MET A 148 -15.63 7.55 6.77
C MET A 148 -16.38 8.74 6.20
N LYS A 149 -17.14 9.44 7.05
CA LYS A 149 -17.77 10.71 6.71
C LYS A 149 -16.80 11.85 7.02
N ILE A 150 -15.84 12.06 6.12
CA ILE A 150 -14.79 13.08 6.28
C ILE A 150 -15.27 14.44 5.75
N ASN A 151 -14.98 15.52 6.49
CA ASN A 151 -15.27 16.89 6.09
C ASN A 151 -14.20 17.86 6.62
N ALA A 152 -14.21 19.10 6.10
CA ALA A 152 -13.18 20.11 6.34
C ALA A 152 -13.12 20.64 7.79
N GLU A 153 -14.18 20.44 8.62
CA GLU A 153 -14.20 20.92 10.00
C GLU A 153 -13.47 19.99 10.97
N GLN A 154 -13.04 18.84 10.48
CA GLN A 154 -12.44 17.77 11.28
C GLN A 154 -10.93 17.94 11.42
N LYS A 155 -10.39 17.32 12.48
CA LYS A 155 -8.97 17.23 12.75
C LYS A 155 -8.53 15.76 12.75
N ALA A 156 -7.42 15.46 12.11
CA ALA A 156 -6.83 14.14 12.07
C ALA A 156 -5.36 14.16 12.51
N LEU A 157 -4.93 13.10 13.21
CA LEU A 157 -3.54 12.82 13.50
C LEU A 157 -3.10 11.59 12.72
N VAL A 158 -1.97 11.69 12.01
CA VAL A 158 -1.37 10.58 11.24
C VAL A 158 -0.03 10.21 11.85
N PHE A 159 0.06 9.07 12.53
CA PHE A 159 1.29 8.53 13.08
C PHE A 159 1.99 7.64 12.05
N GLY A 160 3.27 7.92 11.78
CA GLY A 160 4.04 7.33 10.68
C GLY A 160 3.75 7.98 9.34
N ALA A 161 3.60 9.31 9.34
CA ALA A 161 3.22 10.11 8.18
C ALA A 161 4.17 10.02 6.98
N THR A 162 5.42 9.59 7.17
CA THR A 162 6.42 9.44 6.10
C THR A 162 6.31 8.14 5.32
N GLY A 163 5.64 7.11 5.85
CA GLY A 163 5.49 5.82 5.15
C GLY A 163 4.53 5.90 3.96
N ALA A 164 4.46 4.84 3.14
CA ALA A 164 3.59 4.80 1.96
C ALA A 164 2.11 5.06 2.30
N ILE A 165 1.59 4.41 3.35
CA ILE A 165 0.20 4.61 3.82
C ILE A 165 0.05 6.00 4.47
N GLY A 166 1.01 6.40 5.33
CA GLY A 166 0.93 7.66 6.07
C GLY A 166 0.98 8.89 5.16
N SER A 167 1.86 8.90 4.16
CA SER A 167 1.95 10.00 3.19
C SER A 167 0.70 10.11 2.30
N ALA A 168 0.06 8.99 2.01
CA ALA A 168 -1.23 8.98 1.31
C ALA A 168 -2.36 9.52 2.21
N TYR A 169 -2.41 9.11 3.50
CA TYR A 169 -3.37 9.69 4.46
C TYR A 169 -3.25 11.20 4.54
N VAL A 170 -2.04 11.75 4.69
CA VAL A 170 -1.85 13.20 4.77
C VAL A 170 -2.48 13.88 3.56
N GLN A 171 -2.17 13.45 2.34
CA GLN A 171 -2.65 14.06 1.11
C GLN A 171 -4.17 13.90 0.93
N PHE A 172 -4.72 12.70 1.18
CA PHE A 172 -6.15 12.46 1.03
C PHE A 172 -6.98 13.25 2.06
N LEU A 173 -6.50 13.34 3.30
CA LEU A 173 -7.16 14.16 4.32
C LEU A 173 -7.12 15.64 3.94
N LYS A 174 -6.02 16.12 3.37
CA LYS A 174 -5.92 17.50 2.87
C LYS A 174 -6.84 17.75 1.67
N TYR A 175 -6.99 16.77 0.77
CA TYR A 175 -7.97 16.86 -0.31
C TYR A 175 -9.40 17.12 0.20
N TYR A 176 -9.76 16.54 1.36
CA TYR A 176 -11.05 16.79 2.02
C TYR A 176 -11.06 18.03 2.93
N GLY A 177 -9.99 18.83 2.96
CA GLY A 177 -9.90 20.06 3.77
C GLY A 177 -9.65 19.84 5.27
N VAL A 178 -9.36 18.60 5.71
CA VAL A 178 -9.13 18.26 7.12
C VAL A 178 -7.87 18.95 7.65
N TYR A 179 -7.89 19.37 8.91
CA TYR A 179 -6.68 19.81 9.62
C TYR A 179 -5.85 18.59 10.01
N VAL A 180 -4.64 18.48 9.47
CA VAL A 180 -3.78 17.31 9.60
C VAL A 180 -2.58 17.59 10.50
N THR A 181 -2.51 16.86 11.62
CA THR A 181 -1.30 16.74 12.44
C THR A 181 -0.55 15.48 12.03
N ALA A 182 0.66 15.63 11.54
CA ALA A 182 1.53 14.53 11.12
C ALA A 182 2.60 14.23 12.17
N VAL A 183 2.79 12.96 12.51
CA VAL A 183 3.86 12.50 13.42
C VAL A 183 4.92 11.78 12.61
N CYS A 184 6.13 12.32 12.59
CA CYS A 184 7.29 11.79 11.83
C CYS A 184 8.60 12.16 12.51
N GLY A 185 9.74 11.70 11.99
CA GLY A 185 11.05 12.21 12.40
C GLY A 185 11.28 13.64 11.86
N GLY A 186 11.94 14.48 12.64
CA GLY A 186 12.13 15.90 12.33
C GLY A 186 12.87 16.17 11.03
N GLU A 187 13.75 15.26 10.60
CA GLU A 187 14.45 15.29 9.31
C GLU A 187 13.52 15.28 8.10
N ASN A 188 12.30 14.76 8.27
CA ASN A 188 11.30 14.67 7.21
C ASN A 188 10.26 15.80 7.22
N ARG A 189 10.45 16.81 8.08
CA ARG A 189 9.51 17.92 8.26
C ARG A 189 9.18 18.66 6.95
N ALA A 190 10.20 18.94 6.15
CA ALA A 190 10.02 19.63 4.86
C ALA A 190 9.14 18.82 3.89
N LEU A 191 9.40 17.50 3.76
CA LEU A 191 8.60 16.61 2.94
C LEU A 191 7.14 16.62 3.41
N ILE A 192 6.90 16.37 4.70
CA ILE A 192 5.54 16.25 5.24
C ILE A 192 4.78 17.56 5.15
N LYS A 193 5.47 18.71 5.30
CA LYS A 193 4.89 20.02 5.06
C LYS A 193 4.47 20.21 3.60
N SER A 194 5.28 19.77 2.64
CA SER A 194 4.96 19.84 1.21
C SER A 194 3.78 18.97 0.80
N LEU A 195 3.49 17.88 1.56
CA LEU A 195 2.30 17.05 1.38
C LEU A 195 1.03 17.68 1.97
N GLY A 196 1.16 18.82 2.65
CA GLY A 196 0.04 19.62 3.13
C GLY A 196 -0.26 19.49 4.63
N ALA A 197 0.58 18.85 5.45
CA ALA A 197 0.35 18.78 6.89
C ALA A 197 0.34 20.18 7.53
N ASP A 198 -0.64 20.44 8.39
CA ASP A 198 -0.79 21.73 9.08
C ASP A 198 0.11 21.82 10.31
N LYS A 199 0.23 20.71 11.06
CA LYS A 199 1.08 20.58 12.25
C LYS A 199 1.97 19.34 12.12
N ILE A 200 3.22 19.46 12.60
CA ILE A 200 4.17 18.33 12.59
C ILE A 200 4.73 18.14 13.99
N ILE A 201 4.63 16.92 14.51
CA ILE A 201 5.20 16.48 15.78
C ILE A 201 6.38 15.55 15.47
N ASP A 202 7.55 15.88 16.01
CA ASP A 202 8.74 15.03 15.92
C ASP A 202 8.74 14.02 17.06
N TYR A 203 8.47 12.74 16.73
CA TYR A 203 8.41 11.67 17.74
C TYR A 203 9.74 11.39 18.44
N LYS A 204 10.87 11.92 17.91
CA LYS A 204 12.19 11.78 18.54
C LYS A 204 12.38 12.72 19.73
N THR A 205 11.68 13.86 19.72
CA THR A 205 11.80 14.92 20.72
C THR A 205 10.52 15.15 21.50
N GLU A 206 9.36 14.74 20.96
CA GLU A 206 8.04 15.01 21.54
C GLU A 206 7.20 13.73 21.63
N ASP A 207 6.54 13.56 22.77
CA ASP A 207 5.53 12.50 22.94
C ASP A 207 4.19 12.97 22.38
N PHE A 208 3.87 12.55 21.15
CA PHE A 208 2.64 12.92 20.46
C PHE A 208 1.37 12.53 21.24
N THR A 209 1.44 11.53 22.12
CA THR A 209 0.29 11.15 22.95
C THR A 209 -0.05 12.22 23.99
N LYS A 210 0.82 13.18 24.25
CA LYS A 210 0.62 14.31 25.16
C LYS A 210 0.12 15.57 24.45
N ASP A 211 -0.13 15.52 23.14
CA ASP A 211 -0.66 16.67 22.42
C ASP A 211 -1.96 17.20 23.06
N ASN A 212 -2.09 18.51 23.12
CA ASN A 212 -3.26 19.18 23.68
C ASN A 212 -4.46 19.22 22.74
N GLU A 213 -4.23 18.99 21.43
CA GLU A 213 -5.30 18.89 20.44
C GLU A 213 -6.17 17.66 20.65
N ARG A 214 -7.41 17.73 20.13
CA ARG A 214 -8.34 16.60 20.11
C ARG A 214 -8.76 16.36 18.68
N TYR A 215 -8.72 15.10 18.27
CA TYR A 215 -8.88 14.64 16.90
C TYR A 215 -10.18 13.86 16.70
N ASP A 216 -10.77 14.03 15.54
CA ASP A 216 -11.86 13.19 15.07
C ASP A 216 -11.32 11.81 14.67
N TYR A 217 -10.10 11.79 14.11
CA TYR A 217 -9.43 10.59 13.64
C TYR A 217 -7.97 10.54 14.08
N VAL A 218 -7.52 9.38 14.55
CA VAL A 218 -6.11 9.08 14.80
C VAL A 218 -5.73 7.84 13.99
N PHE A 219 -4.92 8.04 12.96
CA PHE A 219 -4.43 6.99 12.07
C PHE A 219 -3.06 6.51 12.55
N ASP A 220 -2.94 5.22 12.87
CA ASP A 220 -1.65 4.56 13.10
C ASP A 220 -1.24 3.83 11.82
N ALA A 221 -0.48 4.50 10.95
CA ALA A 221 -0.07 3.97 9.66
C ALA A 221 1.08 2.95 9.73
N ILE A 222 1.66 2.73 10.91
CA ILE A 222 2.82 1.82 11.12
C ILE A 222 2.56 0.71 12.13
N GLY A 223 1.43 0.75 12.84
CA GLY A 223 1.06 -0.27 13.81
C GLY A 223 1.94 -0.31 15.05
N ARG A 224 2.46 0.84 15.49
CA ARG A 224 3.31 0.97 16.69
C ARG A 224 2.62 1.70 17.84
N SER A 225 1.34 1.99 17.72
CA SER A 225 0.54 2.57 18.79
C SER A 225 -0.66 1.69 19.12
N SER A 226 -1.49 2.11 20.05
CA SER A 226 -2.69 1.38 20.46
C SER A 226 -3.83 2.35 20.76
N PHE A 227 -5.06 1.84 20.72
CA PHE A 227 -6.25 2.61 21.11
C PHE A 227 -6.10 3.20 22.51
N MET A 228 -5.60 2.43 23.46
CA MET A 228 -5.45 2.88 24.86
C MET A 228 -4.49 4.05 24.99
N LYS A 229 -3.35 4.02 24.28
CA LYS A 229 -2.39 5.14 24.23
C LYS A 229 -2.96 6.38 23.59
N CYS A 230 -3.73 6.22 22.49
CA CYS A 230 -4.29 7.32 21.72
C CYS A 230 -5.67 7.80 22.20
N LYS A 231 -6.33 7.06 23.09
CA LYS A 231 -7.70 7.35 23.55
C LYS A 231 -7.88 8.78 24.06
N ARG A 232 -6.87 9.34 24.75
CA ARG A 232 -6.95 10.71 25.26
C ARG A 232 -6.96 11.77 24.14
N LEU A 233 -6.35 11.47 23.00
CA LEU A 233 -6.29 12.37 21.85
C LEU A 233 -7.62 12.47 21.09
N LEU A 234 -8.49 11.48 21.24
CA LEU A 234 -9.75 11.42 20.52
C LEU A 234 -10.81 12.33 21.13
N LYS A 235 -11.60 13.01 20.28
CA LYS A 235 -12.86 13.65 20.63
C LYS A 235 -13.88 12.60 21.13
N LYS A 236 -15.02 13.03 21.70
CA LYS A 236 -16.04 12.14 22.31
C LYS A 236 -16.51 11.02 21.38
N LYS A 237 -16.62 11.27 20.06
CA LYS A 237 -17.01 10.29 19.04
C LYS A 237 -15.86 9.98 18.07
N GLY A 238 -14.62 10.32 18.45
CA GLY A 238 -13.45 10.14 17.59
C GLY A 238 -13.09 8.67 17.39
N MET A 239 -12.37 8.39 16.32
CA MET A 239 -11.98 7.04 15.90
C MET A 239 -10.47 6.87 15.86
N PHE A 240 -9.99 5.74 16.38
CA PHE A 240 -8.64 5.25 16.20
C PHE A 240 -8.62 4.22 15.06
N ILE A 241 -7.74 4.41 14.10
CA ILE A 241 -7.63 3.59 12.91
C ILE A 241 -6.25 2.93 12.90
N PRO A 242 -6.13 1.67 13.34
CA PRO A 242 -4.88 0.93 13.33
C PRO A 242 -4.60 0.32 11.96
N SER A 243 -3.32 0.25 11.59
CA SER A 243 -2.88 -0.53 10.42
C SER A 243 -2.72 -2.02 10.71
N ASN A 244 -2.57 -2.39 11.99
CA ASN A 244 -2.44 -3.78 12.45
C ASN A 244 -2.85 -3.92 13.94
N GLY A 245 -2.70 -5.14 14.50
CA GLY A 245 -2.94 -5.43 15.92
C GLY A 245 -4.20 -6.26 16.14
N PHE A 246 -4.03 -7.50 16.61
CA PHE A 246 -5.16 -8.41 16.93
C PHE A 246 -6.07 -7.85 18.02
N GLU A 247 -5.52 -7.10 18.99
CA GLU A 247 -6.30 -6.44 20.02
C GLU A 247 -7.33 -5.46 19.45
N ASN A 248 -7.02 -4.84 18.31
CA ASN A 248 -7.92 -3.89 17.66
C ASN A 248 -9.12 -4.59 17.02
N ILE A 249 -8.96 -5.84 16.56
CA ILE A 249 -10.06 -6.66 16.04
C ILE A 249 -11.10 -6.94 17.13
N LEU A 250 -10.62 -7.22 18.35
CA LEU A 250 -11.49 -7.47 19.51
C LEU A 250 -12.12 -6.17 20.04
N LEU A 251 -11.36 -5.08 20.05
CA LEU A 251 -11.83 -3.78 20.56
C LEU A 251 -12.85 -3.10 19.64
N ALA A 252 -12.78 -3.33 18.33
CA ALA A 252 -13.65 -2.67 17.37
C ALA A 252 -15.16 -2.89 17.65
N PRO A 253 -15.68 -4.13 17.81
CA PRO A 253 -17.08 -4.35 18.13
C PRO A 253 -17.46 -3.81 19.52
N ILE A 254 -16.61 -3.98 20.53
CA ILE A 254 -16.84 -3.53 21.89
C ILE A 254 -17.00 -2.00 21.93
N THR A 255 -16.04 -1.29 21.35
CA THR A 255 -16.06 0.18 21.33
C THR A 255 -17.18 0.72 20.45
N GLY A 256 -17.62 -0.02 19.44
CA GLY A 256 -18.78 0.29 18.59
C GLY A 256 -20.07 0.31 19.39
N LEU A 257 -20.28 -0.69 20.25
CA LEU A 257 -21.47 -0.81 21.11
C LEU A 257 -21.54 0.25 22.21
N LEU A 258 -20.39 0.67 22.75
CA LEU A 258 -20.34 1.64 23.84
C LEU A 258 -20.65 3.09 23.43
N GLY A 259 -20.82 3.39 22.13
CA GLY A 259 -21.28 4.68 21.62
C GLY A 259 -20.34 5.87 21.81
N GLY A 260 -19.11 5.64 22.31
CA GLY A 260 -18.11 6.66 22.60
C GLY A 260 -16.98 6.74 21.56
N LYS A 261 -15.74 6.83 22.05
CA LYS A 261 -14.53 6.72 21.22
C LYS A 261 -14.41 5.30 20.67
N LYS A 262 -14.05 5.16 19.38
CA LYS A 262 -14.14 3.87 18.67
C LYS A 262 -12.80 3.45 18.12
N VAL A 263 -12.63 2.14 17.97
CA VAL A 263 -11.64 1.54 17.08
C VAL A 263 -12.34 1.21 15.77
N ALA A 264 -11.82 1.72 14.65
CA ALA A 264 -12.29 1.32 13.33
C ALA A 264 -11.31 0.29 12.76
N PHE A 265 -11.75 -0.96 12.64
CA PHE A 265 -11.01 -2.00 11.93
C PHE A 265 -11.75 -2.32 10.64
N ILE A 266 -11.21 -1.85 9.53
CA ILE A 266 -11.78 -2.05 8.20
C ILE A 266 -10.89 -3.05 7.48
N VAL A 267 -11.46 -4.15 7.00
CA VAL A 267 -10.77 -5.05 6.09
C VAL A 267 -10.83 -4.41 4.70
N PRO A 268 -9.69 -4.02 4.12
CA PRO A 268 -9.67 -3.40 2.81
C PRO A 268 -10.30 -4.33 1.77
N ALA A 269 -11.34 -3.86 1.11
CA ALA A 269 -11.97 -4.59 0.02
C ALA A 269 -11.31 -4.19 -1.31
N TYR A 270 -10.88 -5.19 -2.07
CA TYR A 270 -10.31 -4.99 -3.40
C TYR A 270 -11.42 -4.57 -4.38
N ARG A 271 -11.69 -3.27 -4.42
CA ARG A 271 -12.68 -2.69 -5.31
C ARG A 271 -11.98 -1.82 -6.35
N ASN A 272 -12.27 -2.05 -7.60
CA ASN A 272 -11.84 -1.21 -8.71
C ASN A 272 -12.17 0.28 -8.45
N ALA A 273 -13.30 0.56 -7.80
CA ALA A 273 -13.68 1.93 -7.40
C ALA A 273 -12.61 2.66 -6.56
N THR A 274 -11.86 1.94 -5.68
CA THR A 274 -10.79 2.56 -4.91
C THR A 274 -9.59 2.92 -5.79
N LEU A 275 -9.27 2.08 -6.78
CA LEU A 275 -8.20 2.37 -7.74
C LEU A 275 -8.60 3.52 -8.67
N ILE A 276 -9.85 3.58 -9.11
CA ILE A 276 -10.40 4.70 -9.89
C ILE A 276 -10.28 6.00 -9.08
N PHE A 277 -10.66 6.00 -7.81
CA PHE A 277 -10.53 7.17 -6.93
C PHE A 277 -9.07 7.65 -6.83
N ILE A 278 -8.12 6.71 -6.63
CA ILE A 278 -6.68 7.06 -6.59
C ILE A 278 -6.23 7.65 -7.93
N LYS A 279 -6.61 7.01 -9.04
CA LYS A 279 -6.33 7.50 -10.39
C LYS A 279 -6.84 8.93 -10.60
N ASP A 280 -8.08 9.21 -10.23
CA ASP A 280 -8.69 10.53 -10.35
C ASP A 280 -7.95 11.60 -9.54
N LEU A 281 -7.50 11.27 -8.33
CA LEU A 281 -6.70 12.18 -7.51
C LEU A 281 -5.33 12.47 -8.13
N VAL A 282 -4.70 11.47 -8.72
CA VAL A 282 -3.43 11.63 -9.45
C VAL A 282 -3.61 12.52 -10.68
N GLU A 283 -4.62 12.26 -11.51
CA GLU A 283 -4.90 13.03 -12.72
C GLU A 283 -5.20 14.50 -12.43
N LYS A 284 -5.84 14.76 -11.28
CA LYS A 284 -6.13 16.12 -10.80
C LYS A 284 -4.96 16.78 -10.04
N GLY A 285 -3.82 16.09 -9.88
CA GLY A 285 -2.68 16.60 -9.13
C GLY A 285 -2.88 16.68 -7.61
N ASN A 286 -3.93 16.03 -7.07
CA ASN A 286 -4.26 16.02 -5.65
C ASN A 286 -3.58 14.90 -4.87
N PHE A 287 -2.90 13.99 -5.56
CA PHE A 287 -2.09 12.94 -4.98
C PHE A 287 -0.82 12.71 -5.79
N LYS A 288 0.31 12.66 -5.09
CA LYS A 288 1.61 12.29 -5.64
C LYS A 288 2.28 11.26 -4.72
N PRO A 289 2.72 10.11 -5.26
CA PRO A 289 3.37 9.10 -4.43
C PRO A 289 4.74 9.58 -3.95
N VAL A 290 5.09 9.26 -2.72
CA VAL A 290 6.44 9.46 -2.21
C VAL A 290 7.26 8.22 -2.57
N ILE A 291 8.32 8.40 -3.33
CA ILE A 291 9.28 7.34 -3.70
C ILE A 291 10.57 7.61 -2.93
N ASP A 292 11.00 6.63 -2.14
CA ASP A 292 12.24 6.69 -1.37
C ASP A 292 13.44 6.27 -2.23
N ARG A 293 13.35 5.03 -2.73
CA ARG A 293 14.44 4.41 -3.50
C ARG A 293 13.90 3.59 -4.65
N LYS A 294 14.75 3.43 -5.68
CA LYS A 294 14.52 2.55 -6.81
C LYS A 294 15.62 1.51 -6.86
N TYR A 295 15.25 0.28 -7.09
CA TYR A 295 16.17 -0.84 -7.29
C TYR A 295 15.84 -1.56 -8.60
N PRO A 296 16.83 -1.96 -9.40
CA PRO A 296 16.57 -2.89 -10.50
C PRO A 296 16.13 -4.26 -9.94
N LEU A 297 15.38 -5.04 -10.73
CA LEU A 297 14.92 -6.37 -10.33
C LEU A 297 16.06 -7.26 -9.83
N ASP A 298 17.24 -7.17 -10.44
CA ASP A 298 18.42 -7.95 -10.05
C ASP A 298 18.91 -7.65 -8.61
N LYS A 299 18.50 -6.52 -8.02
CA LYS A 299 18.81 -6.10 -6.64
C LYS A 299 17.62 -6.20 -5.68
N ILE A 300 16.59 -6.98 -6.02
CA ILE A 300 15.38 -7.07 -5.23
C ILE A 300 15.62 -7.56 -3.79
N ALA A 301 16.60 -8.42 -3.55
CA ALA A 301 16.95 -8.88 -2.21
C ALA A 301 17.45 -7.73 -1.32
N GLU A 302 18.23 -6.78 -1.89
CA GLU A 302 18.67 -5.55 -1.20
C GLU A 302 17.45 -4.68 -0.85
N ALA A 303 16.50 -4.53 -1.78
CA ALA A 303 15.26 -3.77 -1.55
C ALA A 303 14.43 -4.37 -0.40
N TYR A 304 14.29 -5.68 -0.34
CA TYR A 304 13.60 -6.37 0.78
C TYR A 304 14.34 -6.16 2.10
N THR A 305 15.66 -6.30 2.11
CA THR A 305 16.49 -6.05 3.29
C THR A 305 16.24 -4.63 3.81
N TYR A 306 16.27 -3.63 2.92
CA TYR A 306 16.02 -2.25 3.28
C TYR A 306 14.59 -2.05 3.83
N VAL A 307 13.57 -2.57 3.15
CA VAL A 307 12.17 -2.44 3.64
C VAL A 307 11.97 -3.10 5.00
N MET A 308 12.68 -4.18 5.29
CA MET A 308 12.62 -4.89 6.58
C MET A 308 13.21 -4.08 7.74
N THR A 309 14.11 -3.12 7.50
CA THR A 309 14.59 -2.20 8.57
C THR A 309 13.46 -1.36 9.16
N GLY A 310 12.43 -1.08 8.35
CA GLY A 310 11.31 -0.21 8.73
C GLY A 310 11.63 1.29 8.63
N GLU A 311 12.75 1.66 8.01
CA GLU A 311 13.23 3.04 7.90
C GLU A 311 12.80 3.75 6.61
N LYS A 312 12.16 3.02 5.69
CA LYS A 312 11.77 3.58 4.39
C LYS A 312 10.83 4.77 4.50
N ILE A 313 11.00 5.72 3.60
CA ILE A 313 10.17 6.90 3.42
C ILE A 313 9.34 6.73 2.14
N GLY A 314 8.00 6.64 2.25
CA GLY A 314 7.15 6.36 1.09
C GLY A 314 7.32 4.93 0.57
N ASN A 315 7.54 4.80 -0.73
CA ASN A 315 7.56 3.54 -1.46
C ASN A 315 8.98 3.18 -1.93
N VAL A 316 9.27 1.87 -1.98
CA VAL A 316 10.47 1.32 -2.61
C VAL A 316 10.06 0.67 -3.92
N VAL A 317 10.55 1.20 -5.03
CA VAL A 317 10.18 0.78 -6.39
C VAL A 317 11.19 -0.21 -6.92
N ILE A 318 10.70 -1.23 -7.63
CA ILE A 318 11.50 -2.18 -8.40
C ILE A 318 11.28 -1.89 -9.88
N THR A 319 12.34 -1.56 -10.60
CA THR A 319 12.30 -1.36 -12.04
C THR A 319 12.62 -2.67 -12.76
N MET A 320 11.78 -3.01 -13.74
CA MET A 320 11.99 -4.17 -14.61
C MET A 320 12.80 -3.68 -15.83
N ALA A 321 14.13 -3.72 -15.72
CA ALA A 321 14.97 -3.39 -16.86
C ALA A 321 14.71 -4.38 -18.02
N ASP A 322 14.89 -3.89 -19.26
CA ASP A 322 14.83 -4.68 -20.50
C ASP A 322 15.86 -5.80 -20.54
#